data_c6739adab3c176233e63f3120b2da1d5
#
_entry.id   c6739adab3c176233e63f3120b2da1d5
#
_cell.length_a   1.000
_cell.length_b   1.000
_cell.length_c   1.000
_cell.angle_alpha   90.00
_cell.angle_beta   90.00
_cell.angle_gamma   90.00
#
_symmetry.space_group_name_H-M   'P 1'
#
loop_
_entity.id
_entity.type
_entity.pdbx_description
1 polymer ?
#
loop_
_entity_poly.entity_id
_entity_poly.type
_entity_poly.pdbx_seq_one_letter_code
_entity_poly.pdbx_strand_id
1 'polypeptide(L)'
;GGAADIFEWNAEETKRIYGQTVESRFADTRVHVYYQPVGVVAALTPWNFPLVLSSRKISTALAAGCSVIVKPDVITPGTVMELVDICRECGVPPGVVNLLSGDPPSISQQLISSDIIKKISVTGSTRVGKLILKQAADKVQRVTMELSGHSPFIVFDDADLNKATDMAISSKFRNNGQVCISPNRFYIQENKKNDFINLFIEKTKKLKIGNGMDPDTQLGPLTTQKRLTEVEELVEKTKQEGAKVLLGGKRPAGFNKGFYYEPTVFDDVKDDFTIMKQEPFAPLVPMLSFKSFDEVIERANDNDLGLCSYICTNSMEKAHRASELMETGTVAVNTGFVAIAEAPFGGIKQTGYGREGGSMAIKDYLNVK
;
A
#
# COMPACT_ATOMS: atom_id res chain seq x y z
N GLY A 1 -6.62 15.69 -8.64
CA GLY A 1 -5.61 14.93 -7.88
C GLY A 1 -5.91 13.45 -7.89
N GLY A 2 -5.04 12.59 -7.29
CA GLY A 2 -5.04 11.15 -7.48
C GLY A 2 -6.36 10.39 -7.32
N ALA A 3 -7.30 10.87 -6.50
CA ALA A 3 -8.63 10.28 -6.41
C ALA A 3 -9.47 10.55 -7.67
N ALA A 4 -9.41 11.76 -8.22
CA ALA A 4 -10.10 12.12 -9.46
C ALA A 4 -9.54 11.31 -10.64
N ASP A 5 -8.22 11.20 -10.73
CA ASP A 5 -7.53 10.41 -11.77
C ASP A 5 -7.97 8.95 -11.75
N ILE A 6 -8.20 8.37 -10.56
CA ILE A 6 -8.70 6.99 -10.39
C ILE A 6 -10.15 6.84 -10.91
N PHE A 7 -11.02 7.81 -10.63
CA PHE A 7 -12.39 7.80 -11.16
C PHE A 7 -12.41 7.95 -12.68
N GLU A 8 -11.62 8.89 -13.21
CA GLU A 8 -11.49 9.12 -14.66
C GLU A 8 -10.97 7.87 -15.37
N TRP A 9 -9.89 7.25 -14.86
CA TRP A 9 -9.36 6.00 -15.37
C TRP A 9 -10.41 4.90 -15.44
N ASN A 10 -11.11 4.66 -14.33
CA ASN A 10 -12.13 3.61 -14.27
C ASN A 10 -13.35 3.91 -15.18
N ALA A 11 -13.73 5.17 -15.33
CA ALA A 11 -14.78 5.57 -16.27
C ALA A 11 -14.41 5.22 -17.71
N GLU A 12 -13.16 5.45 -18.12
CA GLU A 12 -12.67 5.06 -19.44
C GLU A 12 -12.51 3.54 -19.60
N GLU A 13 -12.11 2.81 -18.54
CA GLU A 13 -12.02 1.34 -18.57
C GLU A 13 -13.39 0.66 -18.75
N THR A 14 -14.48 1.29 -18.33
CA THR A 14 -15.84 0.77 -18.58
C THR A 14 -16.09 0.44 -20.05
N LYS A 15 -15.52 1.22 -20.98
CA LYS A 15 -15.63 1.03 -22.42
C LYS A 15 -14.86 -0.18 -22.95
N ARG A 16 -14.01 -0.79 -22.12
CA ARG A 16 -13.10 -1.90 -22.50
C ARG A 16 -13.50 -3.25 -21.90
N ILE A 17 -14.71 -3.37 -21.38
CA ILE A 17 -15.26 -4.63 -20.91
C ILE A 17 -15.77 -5.41 -22.14
N TYR A 18 -14.84 -5.93 -22.94
CA TYR A 18 -15.16 -6.65 -24.17
C TYR A 18 -15.46 -8.11 -23.87
N GLY A 19 -16.57 -8.63 -24.42
CA GLY A 19 -16.79 -10.07 -24.56
C GLY A 19 -15.91 -10.67 -25.65
N GLN A 20 -16.03 -11.97 -25.84
CA GLN A 20 -15.32 -12.73 -26.87
C GLN A 20 -16.27 -13.64 -27.63
N THR A 21 -16.02 -13.81 -28.93
CA THR A 21 -16.61 -14.90 -29.73
C THR A 21 -15.49 -15.89 -30.02
N VAL A 22 -15.66 -17.12 -29.57
CA VAL A 22 -14.66 -18.18 -29.72
C VAL A 22 -15.19 -19.21 -30.72
N GLU A 23 -14.35 -19.59 -31.68
CA GLU A 23 -14.66 -20.66 -32.62
C GLU A 23 -14.78 -21.98 -31.86
N SER A 24 -15.86 -22.70 -32.17
CA SER A 24 -16.11 -24.06 -31.66
C SER A 24 -15.48 -25.11 -32.59
N ARG A 25 -15.06 -26.23 -32.02
CA ARG A 25 -14.70 -27.42 -32.79
C ARG A 25 -15.89 -28.06 -33.49
N PHE A 26 -17.10 -27.67 -33.13
CA PHE A 26 -18.34 -28.15 -33.77
C PHE A 26 -18.82 -27.12 -34.78
N ALA A 27 -19.10 -27.55 -36.02
CA ALA A 27 -19.40 -26.67 -37.15
C ALA A 27 -20.63 -25.76 -36.90
N ASP A 28 -21.64 -26.27 -36.22
CA ASP A 28 -22.91 -25.57 -35.98
C ASP A 28 -22.97 -24.80 -34.66
N THR A 29 -21.81 -24.61 -34.02
CA THR A 29 -21.76 -23.99 -32.68
C THR A 29 -20.88 -22.74 -32.68
N ARG A 30 -21.37 -21.70 -32.02
CA ARG A 30 -20.56 -20.51 -31.68
C ARG A 30 -20.56 -20.34 -30.17
N VAL A 31 -19.41 -20.01 -29.60
CA VAL A 31 -19.25 -19.75 -28.18
C VAL A 31 -19.10 -18.25 -27.98
N HIS A 32 -19.96 -17.68 -27.15
CA HIS A 32 -19.87 -16.27 -26.75
C HIS A 32 -19.52 -16.19 -25.28
N VAL A 33 -18.55 -15.37 -24.96
CA VAL A 33 -18.14 -15.07 -23.59
C VAL A 33 -18.60 -13.67 -23.24
N TYR A 34 -19.31 -13.54 -22.16
CA TYR A 34 -19.81 -12.25 -21.64
C TYR A 34 -19.24 -11.98 -20.25
N TYR A 35 -19.10 -10.70 -19.94
CA TYR A 35 -18.79 -10.23 -18.58
C TYR A 35 -20.03 -9.60 -17.95
N GLN A 36 -20.33 -9.98 -16.73
CA GLN A 36 -21.48 -9.46 -15.97
C GLN A 36 -21.01 -9.00 -14.58
N PRO A 37 -21.60 -7.92 -13.99
CA PRO A 37 -21.30 -7.49 -12.64
C PRO A 37 -21.42 -8.64 -11.64
N VAL A 38 -20.52 -8.73 -10.66
CA VAL A 38 -20.63 -9.73 -9.58
C VAL A 38 -21.86 -9.46 -8.69
N GLY A 39 -22.32 -8.21 -8.60
CA GLY A 39 -23.43 -7.78 -7.74
C GLY A 39 -22.99 -6.78 -6.68
N VAL A 40 -23.43 -6.95 -5.44
CA VAL A 40 -23.13 -6.02 -4.34
C VAL A 40 -21.73 -6.28 -3.78
N VAL A 41 -20.96 -5.22 -3.64
CA VAL A 41 -19.57 -5.24 -3.14
C VAL A 41 -19.49 -4.62 -1.74
N ALA A 42 -18.82 -5.27 -0.80
CA ALA A 42 -18.39 -4.67 0.45
C ALA A 42 -16.94 -4.14 0.30
N ALA A 43 -16.75 -2.83 0.46
CA ALA A 43 -15.48 -2.14 0.39
C ALA A 43 -15.02 -1.72 1.79
N LEU A 44 -13.97 -2.34 2.32
CA LEU A 44 -13.43 -2.09 3.65
C LEU A 44 -12.11 -1.33 3.51
N THR A 45 -12.04 -0.09 4.02
CA THR A 45 -10.89 0.81 3.81
C THR A 45 -10.29 1.33 5.11
N PRO A 46 -8.95 1.48 5.17
CA PRO A 46 -8.24 1.96 6.34
C PRO A 46 -8.15 3.50 6.36
N TRP A 47 -7.55 4.01 7.43
CA TRP A 47 -7.46 5.42 7.78
C TRP A 47 -6.35 6.21 7.09
N ASN A 48 -5.28 5.56 6.59
CA ASN A 48 -4.05 6.25 6.20
C ASN A 48 -4.16 7.08 4.89
N PHE A 49 -4.99 6.66 3.93
CA PHE A 49 -5.33 7.40 2.71
C PHE A 49 -6.82 7.24 2.41
N PRO A 50 -7.71 7.80 3.24
CA PRO A 50 -9.15 7.48 3.20
C PRO A 50 -9.80 7.79 1.86
N LEU A 51 -9.43 8.91 1.21
CA LEU A 51 -9.98 9.29 -0.08
C LEU A 51 -9.51 8.34 -1.20
N VAL A 52 -8.20 8.18 -1.36
CA VAL A 52 -7.61 7.40 -2.47
C VAL A 52 -7.99 5.92 -2.40
N LEU A 53 -7.91 5.31 -1.21
CA LEU A 53 -8.21 3.89 -1.05
C LEU A 53 -9.70 3.57 -1.20
N SER A 54 -10.58 4.48 -0.79
CA SER A 54 -12.01 4.34 -1.06
C SER A 54 -12.33 4.59 -2.53
N SER A 55 -11.71 5.57 -3.16
CA SER A 55 -11.89 5.87 -4.59
C SER A 55 -11.54 4.66 -5.46
N ARG A 56 -10.44 3.96 -5.19
CA ARG A 56 -10.06 2.74 -5.92
C ARG A 56 -11.17 1.68 -5.92
N LYS A 57 -11.81 1.46 -4.77
CA LYS A 57 -12.83 0.43 -4.62
C LYS A 57 -14.20 0.87 -5.18
N ILE A 58 -14.60 2.10 -4.88
CA ILE A 58 -15.90 2.64 -5.32
C ILE A 58 -15.92 2.80 -6.83
N SER A 59 -14.93 3.44 -7.43
CA SER A 59 -14.90 3.70 -8.87
C SER A 59 -14.82 2.41 -9.69
N THR A 60 -14.03 1.42 -9.25
CA THR A 60 -13.94 0.12 -9.94
C THR A 60 -15.25 -0.66 -9.85
N ALA A 61 -15.94 -0.63 -8.68
CA ALA A 61 -17.25 -1.25 -8.52
C ALA A 61 -18.30 -0.61 -9.47
N LEU A 62 -18.34 0.73 -9.51
CA LEU A 62 -19.23 1.47 -10.41
C LEU A 62 -18.94 1.18 -11.87
N ALA A 63 -17.67 1.20 -12.27
CA ALA A 63 -17.23 0.89 -13.63
C ALA A 63 -17.65 -0.51 -14.09
N ALA A 64 -17.64 -1.49 -13.18
CA ALA A 64 -18.10 -2.85 -13.43
C ALA A 64 -19.64 -3.00 -13.41
N GLY A 65 -20.40 -1.97 -13.05
CA GLY A 65 -21.86 -2.01 -12.88
C GLY A 65 -22.32 -2.64 -11.56
N CYS A 66 -21.47 -2.66 -10.53
CA CYS A 66 -21.77 -3.17 -9.20
C CYS A 66 -22.31 -2.06 -8.28
N SER A 67 -23.19 -2.42 -7.33
CA SER A 67 -23.44 -1.59 -6.16
C SER A 67 -22.36 -1.81 -5.11
N VAL A 68 -22.08 -0.78 -4.30
CA VAL A 68 -21.03 -0.85 -3.28
C VAL A 68 -21.50 -0.31 -1.95
N ILE A 69 -21.12 -1.02 -0.88
CA ILE A 69 -21.23 -0.56 0.50
C ILE A 69 -19.82 -0.31 0.99
N VAL A 70 -19.46 0.96 1.19
CA VAL A 70 -18.15 1.33 1.72
C VAL A 70 -18.20 1.46 3.24
N LYS A 71 -17.26 0.79 3.91
CA LYS A 71 -17.03 0.93 5.35
C LYS A 71 -15.65 1.56 5.55
N PRO A 72 -15.59 2.89 5.74
CA PRO A 72 -14.35 3.57 6.07
C PRO A 72 -13.86 3.23 7.49
N ASP A 73 -12.61 3.54 7.77
CA ASP A 73 -12.11 3.50 9.13
C ASP A 73 -12.82 4.53 10.01
N VAL A 74 -13.05 4.17 11.28
CA VAL A 74 -13.74 5.04 12.25
C VAL A 74 -12.95 6.31 12.61
N ILE A 75 -11.64 6.33 12.32
CA ILE A 75 -10.76 7.48 12.56
C ILE A 75 -10.94 8.56 11.49
N THR A 76 -11.24 8.15 10.24
CA THR A 76 -11.29 9.06 9.09
C THR A 76 -12.55 8.89 8.23
N PRO A 77 -13.76 8.86 8.82
CA PRO A 77 -14.97 8.63 8.04
C PRO A 77 -15.38 9.83 7.19
N GLY A 78 -15.14 11.07 7.65
CA GLY A 78 -15.64 12.29 7.03
C GLY A 78 -15.23 12.43 5.54
N THR A 79 -13.98 12.17 5.21
CA THR A 79 -13.49 12.24 3.82
C THR A 79 -14.24 11.29 2.88
N VAL A 80 -14.62 10.10 3.38
CA VAL A 80 -15.34 9.11 2.57
C VAL A 80 -16.84 9.45 2.51
N MET A 81 -17.39 10.07 3.56
CA MET A 81 -18.76 10.61 3.54
C MET A 81 -18.91 11.66 2.44
N GLU A 82 -17.99 12.63 2.37
CA GLU A 82 -17.96 13.64 1.32
C GLU A 82 -17.84 13.01 -0.08
N LEU A 83 -17.01 11.98 -0.23
CA LEU A 83 -16.91 11.26 -1.51
C LEU A 83 -18.24 10.63 -1.93
N VAL A 84 -18.98 10.02 -1.00
CA VAL A 84 -20.29 9.42 -1.26
C VAL A 84 -21.32 10.49 -1.61
N ASP A 85 -21.30 11.63 -0.93
CA ASP A 85 -22.17 12.78 -1.25
C ASP A 85 -21.86 13.35 -2.65
N ILE A 86 -20.60 13.49 -3.01
CA ILE A 86 -20.19 13.86 -4.38
C ILE A 86 -20.72 12.87 -5.42
N CYS A 87 -20.65 11.57 -5.16
CA CYS A 87 -21.24 10.57 -6.07
C CYS A 87 -22.75 10.82 -6.28
N ARG A 88 -23.49 11.11 -5.20
CA ARG A 88 -24.92 11.43 -5.25
C ARG A 88 -25.18 12.71 -6.05
N GLU A 89 -24.41 13.77 -5.82
CA GLU A 89 -24.50 15.05 -6.53
C GLU A 89 -24.21 14.90 -8.03
N CYS A 90 -23.31 13.98 -8.41
CA CYS A 90 -23.01 13.64 -9.79
C CYS A 90 -24.08 12.73 -10.44
N GLY A 91 -25.17 12.41 -9.74
CA GLY A 91 -26.30 11.66 -10.30
C GLY A 91 -26.20 10.14 -10.18
N VAL A 92 -25.29 9.61 -9.35
CA VAL A 92 -25.31 8.17 -9.02
C VAL A 92 -26.64 7.84 -8.32
N PRO A 93 -27.42 6.86 -8.83
CA PRO A 93 -28.73 6.54 -8.28
C PRO A 93 -28.67 6.15 -6.80
N PRO A 94 -29.70 6.48 -6.01
CA PRO A 94 -29.80 6.05 -4.62
C PRO A 94 -29.67 4.54 -4.47
N GLY A 95 -28.89 4.10 -3.45
CA GLY A 95 -28.64 2.69 -3.17
C GLY A 95 -27.51 2.05 -3.98
N VAL A 96 -26.93 2.74 -4.97
CA VAL A 96 -25.76 2.23 -5.71
C VAL A 96 -24.47 2.39 -4.92
N VAL A 97 -24.25 3.55 -4.28
CA VAL A 97 -23.14 3.77 -3.34
C VAL A 97 -23.71 4.02 -1.96
N ASN A 98 -23.33 3.22 -1.00
CA ASN A 98 -23.81 3.29 0.39
C ASN A 98 -22.61 3.35 1.34
N LEU A 99 -22.76 4.01 2.49
CA LEU A 99 -21.72 4.10 3.51
C LEU A 99 -22.22 3.57 4.85
N LEU A 100 -21.40 2.78 5.52
CA LEU A 100 -21.63 2.33 6.88
C LEU A 100 -20.45 2.75 7.78
N SER A 101 -20.71 3.45 8.87
CA SER A 101 -19.72 3.80 9.89
C SER A 101 -20.20 3.29 11.24
N GLY A 102 -19.29 2.77 12.06
CA GLY A 102 -19.58 2.22 13.38
C GLY A 102 -18.55 1.16 13.78
N ASP A 103 -18.94 0.25 14.70
CA ASP A 103 -18.04 -0.79 15.20
C ASP A 103 -17.50 -1.70 14.09
N PRO A 104 -16.16 -1.70 13.84
CA PRO A 104 -15.60 -2.39 12.69
C PRO A 104 -15.81 -3.91 12.69
N PRO A 105 -15.62 -4.66 13.79
CA PRO A 105 -15.89 -6.09 13.82
C PRO A 105 -17.34 -6.43 13.51
N SER A 106 -18.29 -5.76 14.14
CA SER A 106 -19.72 -6.00 13.99
C SER A 106 -20.19 -5.75 12.55
N ILE A 107 -19.85 -4.60 11.96
CA ILE A 107 -20.21 -4.26 10.58
C ILE A 107 -19.57 -5.24 9.59
N SER A 108 -18.27 -5.54 9.75
CA SER A 108 -17.58 -6.46 8.85
C SER A 108 -18.18 -7.85 8.89
N GLN A 109 -18.48 -8.36 10.09
CA GLN A 109 -19.12 -9.66 10.26
C GLN A 109 -20.50 -9.71 9.58
N GLN A 110 -21.33 -8.68 9.76
CA GLN A 110 -22.66 -8.60 9.13
C GLN A 110 -22.57 -8.54 7.60
N LEU A 111 -21.66 -7.74 7.05
CA LEU A 111 -21.45 -7.66 5.60
C LEU A 111 -21.00 -9.01 5.04
N ILE A 112 -20.02 -9.66 5.65
CA ILE A 112 -19.46 -10.94 5.17
C ILE A 112 -20.50 -12.07 5.29
N SER A 113 -21.29 -12.09 6.36
CA SER A 113 -22.33 -13.11 6.55
C SER A 113 -23.59 -12.89 5.69
N SER A 114 -23.72 -11.75 5.02
CA SER A 114 -24.89 -11.44 4.19
C SER A 114 -24.87 -12.19 2.86
N ASP A 115 -26.02 -12.76 2.46
CA ASP A 115 -26.20 -13.41 1.15
C ASP A 115 -26.23 -12.41 -0.02
N ILE A 116 -26.44 -11.14 0.27
CA ILE A 116 -26.48 -10.07 -0.73
C ILE A 116 -25.06 -9.72 -1.19
N ILE A 117 -24.07 -9.75 -0.30
CA ILE A 117 -22.68 -9.41 -0.62
C ILE A 117 -22.04 -10.52 -1.44
N LYS A 118 -21.60 -10.18 -2.64
CA LYS A 118 -20.99 -11.13 -3.60
C LYS A 118 -19.48 -10.99 -3.69
N LYS A 119 -18.94 -9.82 -3.32
CA LYS A 119 -17.51 -9.55 -3.31
C LYS A 119 -17.13 -8.71 -2.10
N ILE A 120 -15.94 -8.99 -1.57
CA ILE A 120 -15.31 -8.20 -0.53
C ILE A 120 -14.01 -7.63 -1.10
N SER A 121 -13.84 -6.31 -1.04
CA SER A 121 -12.58 -5.63 -1.36
C SER A 121 -12.05 -4.99 -0.09
N VAL A 122 -10.88 -5.44 0.36
CA VAL A 122 -10.32 -4.99 1.64
C VAL A 122 -8.91 -4.45 1.49
N THR A 123 -8.65 -3.32 2.15
CA THR A 123 -7.30 -2.82 2.42
C THR A 123 -7.12 -2.72 3.93
N GLY A 124 -6.05 -3.30 4.46
CA GLY A 124 -5.79 -3.32 5.90
C GLY A 124 -4.56 -4.11 6.29
N SER A 125 -4.46 -4.49 7.57
CA SER A 125 -3.34 -5.32 8.03
C SER A 125 -3.51 -6.79 7.60
N THR A 126 -2.39 -7.49 7.41
CA THR A 126 -2.39 -8.94 7.07
C THR A 126 -3.20 -9.76 8.09
N ARG A 127 -3.14 -9.41 9.38
CA ARG A 127 -3.92 -10.07 10.44
C ARG A 127 -5.43 -9.94 10.20
N VAL A 128 -5.90 -8.75 9.87
CA VAL A 128 -7.32 -8.50 9.57
C VAL A 128 -7.73 -9.18 8.27
N GLY A 129 -6.89 -9.13 7.23
CA GLY A 129 -7.13 -9.82 5.97
C GLY A 129 -7.35 -11.33 6.16
N LYS A 130 -6.47 -11.98 6.93
CA LYS A 130 -6.61 -13.41 7.26
C LYS A 130 -7.93 -13.73 7.99
N LEU A 131 -8.38 -12.84 8.88
CA LEU A 131 -9.67 -13.01 9.57
C LEU A 131 -10.85 -12.92 8.59
N ILE A 132 -10.83 -11.92 7.71
CA ILE A 132 -11.87 -11.74 6.68
C ILE A 132 -11.91 -12.92 5.72
N LEU A 133 -10.76 -13.45 5.30
CA LEU A 133 -10.68 -14.64 4.45
C LEU A 133 -11.33 -15.87 5.11
N LYS A 134 -11.05 -16.08 6.39
CA LYS A 134 -11.68 -17.19 7.13
C LYS A 134 -13.21 -17.08 7.14
N GLN A 135 -13.74 -15.88 7.35
CA GLN A 135 -15.18 -15.65 7.37
C GLN A 135 -15.80 -15.75 5.95
N ALA A 136 -15.12 -15.23 4.93
CA ALA A 136 -15.58 -15.27 3.54
C ALA A 136 -15.59 -16.71 2.96
N ALA A 137 -14.77 -17.61 3.49
CA ALA A 137 -14.68 -19.00 3.04
C ALA A 137 -16.00 -19.76 3.19
N ASP A 138 -16.79 -19.50 4.23
CA ASP A 138 -18.07 -20.17 4.48
C ASP A 138 -19.07 -20.00 3.33
N LYS A 139 -18.95 -18.91 2.56
CA LYS A 139 -19.83 -18.60 1.42
C LYS A 139 -19.10 -18.63 0.08
N VAL A 140 -17.84 -19.02 0.05
CA VAL A 140 -16.98 -18.99 -1.16
C VAL A 140 -17.03 -17.61 -1.83
N GLN A 141 -17.05 -16.54 -1.03
CA GLN A 141 -17.14 -15.17 -1.53
C GLN A 141 -15.86 -14.76 -2.25
N ARG A 142 -16.01 -14.01 -3.33
CA ARG A 142 -14.87 -13.41 -4.02
C ARG A 142 -14.24 -12.31 -3.15
N VAL A 143 -12.94 -12.38 -2.96
CA VAL A 143 -12.20 -11.40 -2.14
C VAL A 143 -11.05 -10.82 -2.95
N THR A 144 -10.79 -9.52 -2.81
CA THR A 144 -9.56 -8.83 -3.23
C THR A 144 -8.91 -8.23 -2.00
N MET A 145 -7.62 -8.47 -1.83
CA MET A 145 -6.89 -8.10 -0.61
C MET A 145 -5.66 -7.28 -0.91
N GLU A 146 -5.61 -6.08 -0.31
CA GLU A 146 -4.46 -5.19 -0.26
C GLU A 146 -4.02 -5.05 1.20
N LEU A 147 -2.97 -5.77 1.58
CA LEU A 147 -2.58 -5.91 2.98
C LEU A 147 -1.24 -5.23 3.28
N SER A 148 -0.60 -5.61 4.39
CA SER A 148 0.69 -5.07 4.82
C SER A 148 1.78 -5.22 3.75
N GLY A 149 2.70 -4.25 3.72
CA GLY A 149 3.92 -4.30 2.93
C GLY A 149 5.17 -4.05 3.79
N HIS A 150 6.32 -4.56 3.33
CA HIS A 150 7.60 -4.35 4.01
C HIS A 150 8.71 -4.12 2.98
N SER A 151 8.52 -3.07 2.20
CA SER A 151 9.23 -2.80 0.95
C SER A 151 10.75 -2.66 1.14
N PRO A 152 11.58 -3.39 0.38
CA PRO A 152 13.00 -3.15 0.30
C PRO A 152 13.31 -1.93 -0.56
N PHE A 153 14.34 -1.18 -0.17
CA PHE A 153 14.93 -0.07 -0.90
C PHE A 153 16.41 -0.38 -1.15
N ILE A 154 16.74 -0.68 -2.39
CA ILE A 154 18.05 -1.19 -2.78
C ILE A 154 18.82 -0.10 -3.54
N VAL A 155 20.01 0.25 -3.07
CA VAL A 155 20.90 1.25 -3.68
C VAL A 155 22.19 0.58 -4.12
N PHE A 156 22.36 0.45 -5.44
CA PHE A 156 23.58 -0.06 -6.03
C PHE A 156 24.68 1.01 -6.09
N ASP A 157 25.93 0.59 -6.27
CA ASP A 157 27.12 1.46 -6.28
C ASP A 157 27.15 2.47 -7.44
N ASP A 158 26.46 2.17 -8.51
CA ASP A 158 26.32 3.01 -9.71
C ASP A 158 25.14 4.01 -9.64
N ALA A 159 24.34 3.97 -8.57
CA ALA A 159 23.21 4.88 -8.40
C ALA A 159 23.65 6.33 -8.16
N ASP A 160 22.85 7.27 -8.65
CA ASP A 160 22.93 8.67 -8.24
C ASP A 160 22.43 8.82 -6.79
N LEU A 161 23.36 8.98 -5.86
CA LEU A 161 23.06 9.02 -4.43
C LEU A 161 22.15 10.19 -4.03
N ASN A 162 22.26 11.34 -4.72
CA ASN A 162 21.38 12.48 -4.44
C ASN A 162 19.93 12.16 -4.80
N LYS A 163 19.69 11.64 -5.99
CA LYS A 163 18.35 11.23 -6.44
C LYS A 163 17.81 10.08 -5.60
N ALA A 164 18.64 9.06 -5.33
CA ALA A 164 18.26 7.93 -4.48
C ALA A 164 17.85 8.38 -3.07
N THR A 165 18.60 9.33 -2.48
CA THR A 165 18.30 9.86 -1.16
C THR A 165 17.01 10.70 -1.16
N ASP A 166 16.80 11.56 -2.16
CA ASP A 166 15.57 12.35 -2.28
C ASP A 166 14.34 11.44 -2.44
N MET A 167 14.46 10.42 -3.27
CA MET A 167 13.42 9.41 -3.45
C MET A 167 13.16 8.63 -2.15
N ALA A 168 14.22 8.23 -1.46
CA ALA A 168 14.12 7.52 -0.18
C ALA A 168 13.36 8.35 0.87
N ILE A 169 13.71 9.63 1.02
CA ILE A 169 13.09 10.55 1.97
C ILE A 169 11.62 10.79 1.63
N SER A 170 11.33 11.13 0.37
CA SER A 170 9.95 11.41 -0.07
C SER A 170 9.04 10.18 0.05
N SER A 171 9.54 8.99 -0.27
CA SER A 171 8.77 7.73 -0.17
C SER A 171 8.62 7.27 1.28
N LYS A 172 9.68 7.39 2.11
CA LYS A 172 9.70 6.92 3.49
C LYS A 172 8.89 7.80 4.42
N PHE A 173 9.02 9.11 4.31
CA PHE A 173 8.42 10.03 5.28
C PHE A 173 7.06 10.57 4.85
N ARG A 174 6.56 10.23 3.66
CA ARG A 174 5.16 10.47 3.29
C ARG A 174 4.25 9.89 4.37
N ASN A 175 3.25 10.70 4.81
CA ASN A 175 2.33 10.34 5.89
C ASN A 175 3.05 9.75 7.13
N ASN A 176 4.24 10.26 7.43
CA ASN A 176 5.08 9.82 8.55
C ASN A 176 5.41 8.30 8.52
N GLY A 177 5.60 7.75 7.34
CA GLY A 177 5.89 6.31 7.15
C GLY A 177 4.68 5.39 7.32
N GLN A 178 3.49 5.93 7.55
CA GLN A 178 2.25 5.17 7.71
C GLN A 178 1.63 4.82 6.34
N VAL A 179 2.41 4.12 5.52
CA VAL A 179 2.12 3.79 4.13
C VAL A 179 2.50 2.34 3.85
N CYS A 180 1.61 1.56 3.25
CA CYS A 180 1.86 0.14 2.93
C CYS A 180 3.03 -0.07 1.94
N ILE A 181 3.29 0.90 1.07
CA ILE A 181 4.43 0.90 0.14
C ILE A 181 5.64 1.68 0.68
N SER A 182 5.64 2.11 1.95
CA SER A 182 6.80 2.79 2.55
C SER A 182 8.04 1.89 2.49
N PRO A 183 9.19 2.37 2.01
CA PRO A 183 10.42 1.61 2.11
C PRO A 183 10.80 1.43 3.59
N ASN A 184 10.95 0.19 4.01
CA ASN A 184 11.16 -0.18 5.41
C ASN A 184 12.45 -0.96 5.65
N ARG A 185 13.07 -1.50 4.59
CA ARG A 185 14.30 -2.28 4.65
C ARG A 185 15.29 -1.69 3.64
N PHE A 186 16.29 -0.95 4.13
CA PHE A 186 17.23 -0.24 3.27
C PHE A 186 18.51 -1.05 3.12
N TYR A 187 18.77 -1.49 1.89
CA TYR A 187 19.98 -2.21 1.49
C TYR A 187 20.84 -1.31 0.62
N ILE A 188 22.04 -0.97 1.07
CA ILE A 188 22.96 -0.08 0.36
C ILE A 188 24.24 -0.85 0.04
N GLN A 189 24.72 -0.79 -1.20
CA GLN A 189 25.96 -1.45 -1.56
C GLN A 189 27.11 -0.94 -0.68
N GLU A 190 27.93 -1.86 -0.17
CA GLU A 190 28.87 -1.65 0.93
C GLU A 190 29.76 -0.40 0.75
N ASN A 191 30.31 -0.22 -0.47
CA ASN A 191 31.18 0.91 -0.81
C ASN A 191 30.46 2.28 -0.87
N LYS A 192 29.11 2.32 -0.81
CA LYS A 192 28.29 3.54 -0.84
C LYS A 192 27.51 3.78 0.45
N LYS A 193 27.56 2.86 1.41
CA LYS A 193 26.71 2.89 2.59
C LYS A 193 26.92 4.17 3.42
N ASN A 194 28.16 4.50 3.73
CA ASN A 194 28.47 5.66 4.57
C ASN A 194 28.09 6.98 3.88
N ASP A 195 28.34 7.12 2.59
CA ASP A 195 27.99 8.31 1.82
C ASP A 195 26.46 8.48 1.77
N PHE A 196 25.72 7.40 1.52
CA PHE A 196 24.26 7.41 1.52
C PHE A 196 23.69 7.78 2.91
N ILE A 197 24.18 7.16 3.99
CA ILE A 197 23.75 7.45 5.37
C ILE A 197 23.96 8.92 5.71
N ASN A 198 25.15 9.46 5.43
CA ASN A 198 25.47 10.85 5.74
C ASN A 198 24.53 11.81 4.99
N LEU A 199 24.33 11.60 3.70
CA LEU A 199 23.47 12.42 2.88
C LEU A 199 22.00 12.30 3.31
N PHE A 200 21.55 11.09 3.63
CA PHE A 200 20.19 10.84 4.12
C PHE A 200 19.92 11.56 5.45
N ILE A 201 20.84 11.48 6.40
CA ILE A 201 20.73 12.16 7.70
C ILE A 201 20.74 13.67 7.52
N GLU A 202 21.66 14.21 6.70
CA GLU A 202 21.73 15.65 6.42
C GLU A 202 20.39 16.20 5.89
N LYS A 203 19.82 15.50 4.89
CA LYS A 203 18.54 15.90 4.29
C LYS A 203 17.36 15.70 5.24
N THR A 204 17.35 14.59 6.00
CA THR A 204 16.28 14.28 6.96
C THR A 204 16.20 15.31 8.08
N LYS A 205 17.33 15.82 8.58
CA LYS A 205 17.38 16.89 9.60
C LYS A 205 16.70 18.19 9.17
N LYS A 206 16.52 18.42 7.89
CA LYS A 206 15.86 19.63 7.34
C LYS A 206 14.34 19.50 7.34
N LEU A 207 13.78 18.29 7.58
CA LEU A 207 12.34 18.07 7.58
C LEU A 207 11.68 18.74 8.78
N LYS A 208 10.65 19.55 8.52
CA LYS A 208 9.89 20.26 9.54
C LYS A 208 8.78 19.35 10.11
N ILE A 209 8.89 19.05 11.40
CA ILE A 209 7.86 18.36 12.16
C ILE A 209 6.85 19.41 12.64
N GLY A 210 5.55 19.16 12.50
CA GLY A 210 4.53 20.12 12.90
C GLY A 210 3.09 19.63 12.71
N ASN A 211 2.16 20.56 12.91
CA ASN A 211 0.76 20.33 12.64
C ASN A 211 0.52 20.28 11.12
N GLY A 212 -0.20 19.27 10.65
CA GLY A 212 -0.51 19.10 9.22
C GLY A 212 -1.35 20.21 8.61
N MET A 213 -1.93 21.11 9.40
CA MET A 213 -2.62 22.33 8.91
C MET A 213 -1.64 23.47 8.59
N ASP A 214 -0.40 23.38 9.05
CA ASP A 214 0.64 24.37 8.72
C ASP A 214 1.24 24.02 7.35
N PRO A 215 1.26 24.95 6.38
CA PRO A 215 1.71 24.67 5.01
C PRO A 215 3.17 24.22 4.91
N ASP A 216 4.01 24.62 5.86
CA ASP A 216 5.43 24.24 5.89
C ASP A 216 5.70 22.89 6.58
N THR A 217 4.71 22.26 7.17
CA THR A 217 4.87 20.97 7.84
C THR A 217 5.10 19.85 6.83
N GLN A 218 6.17 19.09 7.02
CA GLN A 218 6.52 17.94 6.18
C GLN A 218 6.28 16.60 6.89
N LEU A 219 6.31 16.62 8.23
CA LEU A 219 6.06 15.45 9.07
C LEU A 219 4.99 15.77 10.12
N GLY A 220 3.83 15.15 9.98
CA GLY A 220 2.76 15.20 10.97
C GLY A 220 2.94 14.20 12.11
N PRO A 221 1.94 14.04 12.98
CA PRO A 221 1.93 13.03 14.03
C PRO A 221 1.64 11.62 13.47
N LEU A 222 1.92 10.61 14.27
CA LEU A 222 1.32 9.28 14.14
C LEU A 222 -0.19 9.37 14.43
N THR A 223 -0.95 8.39 13.96
CA THR A 223 -2.42 8.47 14.01
C THR A 223 -3.00 8.32 15.41
N THR A 224 -2.45 7.44 16.25
CA THR A 224 -3.02 7.10 17.56
C THR A 224 -1.94 6.94 18.63
N GLN A 225 -2.36 7.07 19.92
CA GLN A 225 -1.49 6.75 21.05
C GLN A 225 -0.99 5.30 20.99
N LYS A 226 -1.85 4.36 20.62
CA LYS A 226 -1.45 2.95 20.46
C LYS A 226 -0.30 2.82 19.46
N ARG A 227 -0.40 3.52 18.31
CA ARG A 227 0.65 3.49 17.29
C ARG A 227 1.97 4.07 17.81
N LEU A 228 1.90 5.17 18.55
CA LEU A 228 3.08 5.77 19.17
C LEU A 228 3.78 4.79 20.14
N THR A 229 2.99 4.14 21.01
CA THR A 229 3.54 3.12 21.94
C THR A 229 4.21 1.97 21.21
N GLU A 230 3.56 1.40 20.19
CA GLU A 230 4.12 0.31 19.36
C GLU A 230 5.43 0.73 18.65
N VAL A 231 5.54 1.99 18.23
CA VAL A 231 6.76 2.53 17.63
C VAL A 231 7.89 2.67 18.66
N GLU A 232 7.57 3.17 19.85
CA GLU A 232 8.54 3.28 20.96
C GLU A 232 9.06 1.91 21.37
N GLU A 233 8.17 0.92 21.53
CA GLU A 233 8.55 -0.47 21.83
C GLU A 233 9.44 -1.07 20.75
N LEU A 234 9.11 -0.86 19.47
CA LEU A 234 9.92 -1.37 18.36
C LEU A 234 11.31 -0.73 18.32
N VAL A 235 11.42 0.58 18.58
CA VAL A 235 12.69 1.29 18.65
C VAL A 235 13.56 0.75 19.78
N GLU A 236 13.00 0.59 20.98
CA GLU A 236 13.75 0.03 22.12
C GLU A 236 14.16 -1.44 21.88
N LYS A 237 13.28 -2.24 21.28
CA LYS A 237 13.59 -3.62 20.87
C LYS A 237 14.76 -3.66 19.88
N THR A 238 14.72 -2.82 18.85
CA THR A 238 15.78 -2.73 17.84
C THR A 238 17.14 -2.34 18.45
N LYS A 239 17.14 -1.42 19.43
CA LYS A 239 18.36 -1.06 20.19
C LYS A 239 18.88 -2.24 21.02
N GLN A 240 17.99 -2.96 21.70
CA GLN A 240 18.35 -4.14 22.51
C GLN A 240 18.91 -5.28 21.64
N GLU A 241 18.47 -5.40 20.37
CA GLU A 241 19.01 -6.34 19.39
C GLU A 241 20.40 -5.94 18.88
N GLY A 242 20.87 -4.73 19.20
CA GLY A 242 22.23 -4.25 18.92
C GLY A 242 22.34 -3.14 17.86
N ALA A 243 21.22 -2.64 17.35
CA ALA A 243 21.23 -1.54 16.38
C ALA A 243 21.69 -0.21 17.03
N LYS A 244 22.42 0.57 16.25
CA LYS A 244 22.86 1.90 16.61
C LYS A 244 21.91 2.96 16.05
N VAL A 245 21.38 3.83 16.92
CA VAL A 245 20.59 4.99 16.48
C VAL A 245 21.52 6.11 16.04
N LEU A 246 21.43 6.51 14.78
CA LEU A 246 22.20 7.60 14.20
C LEU A 246 21.44 8.93 14.19
N LEU A 247 20.11 8.88 14.17
CA LEU A 247 19.21 10.04 14.19
C LEU A 247 17.89 9.66 14.85
N GLY A 248 17.27 10.57 15.61
CA GLY A 248 15.94 10.41 16.19
C GLY A 248 15.87 9.41 17.34
N GLY A 249 14.95 8.48 17.29
CA GLY A 249 14.73 7.45 18.32
C GLY A 249 13.98 7.94 19.56
N LYS A 250 13.24 9.05 19.45
CA LYS A 250 12.52 9.69 20.56
C LYS A 250 11.38 10.58 20.05
N ARG A 251 10.55 11.05 20.96
CA ARG A 251 9.60 12.12 20.69
C ARG A 251 10.34 13.46 20.50
N PRO A 252 9.91 14.31 19.56
CA PRO A 252 10.53 15.63 19.36
C PRO A 252 10.26 16.56 20.57
N ALA A 253 11.25 17.37 20.93
CA ALA A 253 11.11 18.35 21.99
C ALA A 253 10.07 19.44 21.60
N GLY A 254 9.35 19.96 22.59
CA GLY A 254 8.37 21.04 22.38
C GLY A 254 6.97 20.60 21.96
N PHE A 255 6.76 19.32 21.69
CA PHE A 255 5.44 18.76 21.34
C PHE A 255 4.77 18.09 22.56
N ASN A 256 4.03 18.86 23.34
CA ASN A 256 3.34 18.37 24.55
C ASN A 256 1.98 17.70 24.24
N LYS A 257 1.48 17.84 23.01
CA LYS A 257 0.21 17.24 22.52
C LYS A 257 0.45 16.61 21.15
N GLY A 258 -0.33 15.58 20.85
CA GLY A 258 -0.21 14.82 19.60
C GLY A 258 0.81 13.67 19.72
N PHE A 259 0.78 12.79 18.73
CA PHE A 259 1.54 11.54 18.72
C PHE A 259 2.80 11.65 17.86
N TYR A 260 3.57 12.71 18.07
CA TYR A 260 4.77 13.00 17.27
C TYR A 260 5.92 12.06 17.62
N TYR A 261 6.65 11.64 16.58
CA TYR A 261 7.87 10.84 16.70
C TYR A 261 8.90 11.30 15.67
N GLU A 262 10.18 11.38 16.06
CA GLU A 262 11.24 11.83 15.16
C GLU A 262 11.54 10.80 14.07
N PRO A 263 11.89 11.22 12.83
CA PRO A 263 12.53 10.36 11.86
C PRO A 263 13.74 9.65 12.49
N THR A 264 13.73 8.33 12.41
CA THR A 264 14.72 7.53 13.14
C THR A 264 15.51 6.67 12.19
N VAL A 265 16.84 6.85 12.21
CA VAL A 265 17.79 6.10 11.37
C VAL A 265 18.60 5.16 12.24
N PHE A 266 18.62 3.89 11.85
CA PHE A 266 19.42 2.86 12.51
C PHE A 266 20.53 2.36 11.58
N ASP A 267 21.70 2.13 12.17
CA ASP A 267 22.81 1.37 11.59
C ASP A 267 23.09 0.11 12.44
N ASP A 268 24.04 -0.71 11.97
CA ASP A 268 24.38 -2.00 12.59
C ASP A 268 23.18 -2.95 12.77
N VAL A 269 22.19 -2.85 11.84
CA VAL A 269 21.00 -3.72 11.78
C VAL A 269 21.34 -5.01 11.04
N LYS A 270 20.76 -6.13 11.49
CA LYS A 270 20.82 -7.44 10.84
C LYS A 270 19.45 -7.87 10.34
N ASP A 271 19.41 -8.77 9.34
CA ASP A 271 18.14 -9.24 8.74
C ASP A 271 17.26 -10.01 9.73
N ASP A 272 17.81 -10.56 10.79
CA ASP A 272 17.07 -11.27 11.84
C ASP A 272 16.45 -10.36 12.90
N PHE A 273 16.75 -9.05 12.90
CA PHE A 273 16.17 -8.10 13.87
C PHE A 273 14.66 -7.93 13.64
N THR A 274 13.95 -7.66 14.73
CA THR A 274 12.48 -7.52 14.73
C THR A 274 12.02 -6.46 13.72
N ILE A 275 12.70 -5.33 13.62
CA ILE A 275 12.38 -4.25 12.67
C ILE A 275 12.46 -4.69 11.18
N MET A 276 13.22 -5.74 10.88
CA MET A 276 13.36 -6.30 9.52
C MET A 276 12.32 -7.37 9.21
N LYS A 277 11.61 -7.90 10.20
CA LYS A 277 10.63 -8.98 10.07
C LYS A 277 9.19 -8.49 10.10
N GLN A 278 8.91 -7.33 10.70
CA GLN A 278 7.56 -6.76 10.79
C GLN A 278 7.48 -5.36 10.19
N GLU A 279 6.37 -5.06 9.54
CA GLU A 279 6.09 -3.72 9.01
C GLU A 279 6.04 -2.68 10.15
N PRO A 280 6.96 -1.68 10.18
CA PRO A 280 7.00 -0.70 11.26
C PRO A 280 5.86 0.32 11.17
N PHE A 281 5.36 0.61 9.96
CA PHE A 281 4.31 1.62 9.68
C PHE A 281 4.57 2.95 10.40
N ALA A 282 5.81 3.43 10.35
CA ALA A 282 6.37 4.52 11.14
C ALA A 282 7.61 5.12 10.45
N PRO A 283 8.12 6.28 10.87
CA PRO A 283 9.29 6.94 10.28
C PRO A 283 10.61 6.29 10.72
N LEU A 284 10.71 4.96 10.65
CA LEU A 284 11.88 4.16 11.07
C LEU A 284 12.63 3.64 9.84
N VAL A 285 13.95 3.80 9.83
CA VAL A 285 14.83 3.55 8.69
C VAL A 285 16.00 2.67 9.12
N PRO A 286 15.89 1.34 9.10
CA PRO A 286 17.01 0.44 9.28
C PRO A 286 17.85 0.38 8.00
N MET A 287 19.19 0.57 8.11
CA MET A 287 20.11 0.56 6.98
C MET A 287 21.13 -0.56 7.11
N LEU A 288 21.20 -1.39 6.07
CA LEU A 288 22.09 -2.54 5.97
C LEU A 288 23.01 -2.40 4.75
N SER A 289 24.16 -3.05 4.76
CA SER A 289 25.01 -3.19 3.57
C SER A 289 24.80 -4.53 2.88
N PHE A 290 25.12 -4.58 1.57
CA PHE A 290 25.26 -5.78 0.79
C PHE A 290 26.50 -5.69 -0.14
N LYS A 291 27.00 -6.82 -0.63
CA LYS A 291 28.21 -6.89 -1.47
C LYS A 291 27.90 -7.19 -2.94
N SER A 292 26.95 -8.08 -3.21
CA SER A 292 26.65 -8.54 -4.56
C SER A 292 25.18 -8.41 -4.92
N PHE A 293 24.89 -8.43 -6.21
CA PHE A 293 23.52 -8.40 -6.74
C PHE A 293 22.69 -9.58 -6.21
N ASP A 294 23.22 -10.80 -6.32
CA ASP A 294 22.46 -12.01 -5.96
C ASP A 294 22.19 -12.06 -4.45
N GLU A 295 23.16 -11.65 -3.62
CA GLU A 295 22.97 -11.51 -2.15
C GLU A 295 21.82 -10.59 -1.81
N VAL A 296 21.74 -9.40 -2.42
CA VAL A 296 20.69 -8.44 -2.04
C VAL A 296 19.32 -8.88 -2.53
N ILE A 297 19.21 -9.54 -3.69
CA ILE A 297 17.94 -10.07 -4.17
C ILE A 297 17.42 -11.18 -3.24
N GLU A 298 18.29 -12.12 -2.84
CA GLU A 298 17.93 -13.18 -1.88
C GLU A 298 17.43 -12.59 -0.55
N ARG A 299 18.19 -11.69 0.07
CA ARG A 299 17.85 -11.04 1.33
C ARG A 299 16.58 -10.17 1.24
N ALA A 300 16.40 -9.48 0.13
CA ALA A 300 15.21 -8.66 -0.09
C ALA A 300 13.95 -9.50 -0.27
N ASN A 301 14.07 -10.69 -0.86
CA ASN A 301 12.97 -11.64 -1.05
C ASN A 301 12.66 -12.50 0.18
N ASP A 302 13.58 -12.61 1.14
CA ASP A 302 13.38 -13.32 2.41
C ASP A 302 12.42 -12.55 3.33
N ASN A 303 11.17 -12.47 2.88
CA ASN A 303 10.07 -11.85 3.62
C ASN A 303 8.73 -12.42 3.16
N ASP A 304 7.80 -12.56 4.10
CA ASP A 304 6.44 -13.04 3.84
C ASP A 304 5.55 -12.01 3.12
N LEU A 305 5.99 -10.75 3.02
CA LEU A 305 5.25 -9.66 2.39
C LEU A 305 5.91 -9.27 1.06
N GLY A 306 5.08 -8.96 0.06
CA GLY A 306 5.55 -8.63 -1.28
C GLY A 306 4.67 -7.60 -1.98
N LEU A 307 4.62 -6.34 -1.48
CA LEU A 307 3.84 -5.28 -2.12
C LEU A 307 4.66 -4.50 -3.15
N CYS A 308 5.74 -3.86 -2.71
CA CYS A 308 6.56 -2.99 -3.55
C CYS A 308 8.05 -3.15 -3.24
N SER A 309 8.89 -2.95 -4.25
CA SER A 309 10.35 -2.85 -4.14
C SER A 309 10.86 -1.60 -4.85
N TYR A 310 11.92 -1.00 -4.32
CA TYR A 310 12.57 0.18 -4.87
C TYR A 310 14.02 -0.14 -5.23
N ILE A 311 14.41 0.14 -6.47
CA ILE A 311 15.73 -0.13 -7.02
C ILE A 311 16.35 1.16 -7.51
N CYS A 312 17.56 1.48 -7.02
CA CYS A 312 18.34 2.62 -7.46
C CYS A 312 19.61 2.12 -8.16
N THR A 313 19.69 2.30 -9.47
CA THR A 313 20.83 1.90 -10.31
C THR A 313 20.82 2.67 -11.62
N ASN A 314 22.00 2.89 -12.22
CA ASN A 314 22.13 3.39 -13.60
C ASN A 314 22.38 2.26 -14.61
N SER A 315 22.51 1.01 -14.15
CA SER A 315 22.69 -0.16 -15.01
C SER A 315 21.34 -0.71 -15.48
N MET A 316 21.11 -0.71 -16.78
CA MET A 316 19.93 -1.35 -17.40
C MET A 316 19.86 -2.85 -17.09
N GLU A 317 21.01 -3.53 -17.03
CA GLU A 317 21.08 -4.96 -16.68
C GLU A 317 20.59 -5.19 -15.25
N LYS A 318 21.14 -4.46 -14.26
CA LYS A 318 20.70 -4.57 -12.86
C LYS A 318 19.22 -4.24 -12.72
N ALA A 319 18.74 -3.17 -13.38
CA ALA A 319 17.34 -2.76 -13.36
C ALA A 319 16.40 -3.86 -13.88
N HIS A 320 16.73 -4.45 -15.04
CA HIS A 320 15.93 -5.50 -15.65
C HIS A 320 15.92 -6.78 -14.82
N ARG A 321 17.11 -7.28 -14.44
CA ARG A 321 17.24 -8.49 -13.61
C ARG A 321 16.52 -8.32 -12.25
N ALA A 322 16.68 -7.17 -11.59
CA ALA A 322 15.97 -6.92 -10.33
C ALA A 322 14.45 -6.90 -10.55
N SER A 323 13.95 -6.30 -11.64
CA SER A 323 12.52 -6.29 -11.93
C SER A 323 11.93 -7.68 -12.14
N GLU A 324 12.70 -8.62 -12.67
CA GLU A 324 12.27 -10.01 -12.88
C GLU A 324 12.37 -10.85 -11.61
N LEU A 325 13.40 -10.62 -10.78
CA LEU A 325 13.72 -11.48 -9.64
C LEU A 325 13.10 -11.04 -8.32
N MET A 326 12.69 -9.77 -8.20
CA MET A 326 12.05 -9.30 -6.96
C MET A 326 10.64 -9.88 -6.80
N GLU A 327 10.41 -10.52 -5.67
CA GLU A 327 9.13 -11.13 -5.31
C GLU A 327 8.16 -10.11 -4.69
N THR A 328 7.79 -9.10 -5.48
CA THR A 328 6.83 -8.06 -5.11
C THR A 328 5.87 -7.75 -6.26
N GLY A 329 4.68 -7.25 -5.93
CA GLY A 329 3.67 -6.92 -6.94
C GLY A 329 4.05 -5.72 -7.82
N THR A 330 4.92 -4.85 -7.32
CA THR A 330 5.43 -3.68 -8.07
C THR A 330 6.92 -3.51 -7.80
N VAL A 331 7.70 -3.27 -8.85
CA VAL A 331 9.12 -2.91 -8.76
C VAL A 331 9.30 -1.53 -9.35
N ALA A 332 9.76 -0.58 -8.54
CA ALA A 332 10.02 0.80 -8.92
C ALA A 332 11.53 0.99 -9.15
N VAL A 333 11.92 1.39 -10.35
CA VAL A 333 13.32 1.66 -10.70
C VAL A 333 13.53 3.16 -10.85
N ASN A 334 14.39 3.73 -10.01
CA ASN A 334 14.73 5.16 -9.97
C ASN A 334 13.51 6.10 -9.85
N THR A 335 12.40 5.61 -9.31
CA THR A 335 11.17 6.38 -9.09
C THR A 335 10.49 6.02 -7.77
N GLY A 336 9.87 6.99 -7.11
CA GLY A 336 8.98 6.79 -5.97
C GLY A 336 7.49 6.76 -6.33
N PHE A 337 7.14 6.98 -7.61
CA PHE A 337 5.76 7.02 -8.10
C PHE A 337 5.30 5.62 -8.51
N VAL A 338 4.66 4.90 -7.59
CA VAL A 338 4.24 3.50 -7.79
C VAL A 338 2.72 3.29 -7.72
N ALA A 339 1.98 4.22 -7.14
CA ALA A 339 0.54 4.11 -6.93
C ALA A 339 -0.24 5.06 -7.86
N ILE A 340 -0.11 4.88 -9.17
CA ILE A 340 -0.82 5.62 -10.22
C ILE A 340 -2.11 4.91 -10.62
N ALA A 341 -3.03 5.60 -11.28
CA ALA A 341 -4.34 5.04 -11.66
C ALA A 341 -4.22 3.98 -12.76
N GLU A 342 -3.32 4.19 -13.71
CA GLU A 342 -3.09 3.39 -14.92
C GLU A 342 -2.38 2.07 -14.65
N ALA A 343 -1.65 1.95 -13.53
CA ALA A 343 -0.90 0.75 -13.21
C ALA A 343 -1.66 -0.16 -12.26
N PRO A 344 -1.62 -1.49 -12.48
CA PRO A 344 -2.11 -2.44 -11.50
C PRO A 344 -1.34 -2.31 -10.19
N PHE A 345 -2.06 -2.13 -9.11
CA PHE A 345 -1.53 -2.02 -7.75
C PHE A 345 -1.97 -3.21 -6.90
N GLY A 346 -1.04 -3.86 -6.25
CA GLY A 346 -1.31 -4.99 -5.36
C GLY A 346 -0.09 -5.85 -5.14
N GLY A 347 -0.16 -6.68 -4.10
CA GLY A 347 0.94 -7.51 -3.66
C GLY A 347 0.82 -8.98 -4.05
N ILE A 348 1.84 -9.71 -3.61
CA ILE A 348 1.92 -11.18 -3.62
C ILE A 348 2.22 -11.66 -2.20
N LYS A 349 2.38 -12.97 -2.01
CA LYS A 349 2.62 -13.58 -0.70
C LYS A 349 1.52 -13.18 0.30
N GLN A 350 1.87 -12.89 1.55
CA GLN A 350 0.90 -12.51 2.58
C GLN A 350 0.45 -11.04 2.51
N THR A 351 0.88 -10.29 1.50
CA THR A 351 0.32 -8.97 1.17
C THR A 351 -1.05 -9.08 0.50
N GLY A 352 -1.43 -10.26 0.04
CA GLY A 352 -2.74 -10.52 -0.50
C GLY A 352 -2.75 -10.86 -1.99
N TYR A 353 -3.90 -10.69 -2.63
CA TYR A 353 -4.11 -11.02 -4.05
C TYR A 353 -5.23 -10.19 -4.66
N GLY A 354 -5.32 -10.24 -5.99
CA GLY A 354 -6.09 -9.29 -6.80
C GLY A 354 -5.27 -8.04 -7.11
N ARG A 355 -5.86 -7.14 -7.86
CA ARG A 355 -5.22 -5.86 -8.19
C ARG A 355 -6.24 -4.73 -8.12
N GLU A 356 -5.77 -3.55 -7.72
CA GLU A 356 -6.49 -2.29 -7.80
C GLU A 356 -5.82 -1.39 -8.85
N GLY A 357 -6.58 -0.57 -9.57
CA GLY A 357 -6.04 0.24 -10.67
C GLY A 357 -5.63 -0.56 -11.90
N GLY A 358 -5.20 0.15 -12.93
CA GLY A 358 -4.94 -0.44 -14.24
C GLY A 358 -6.17 -1.10 -14.85
N SER A 359 -6.00 -1.71 -16.01
CA SER A 359 -7.07 -2.43 -16.71
C SER A 359 -7.44 -3.79 -16.09
N MET A 360 -6.65 -4.26 -15.12
CA MET A 360 -6.87 -5.56 -14.49
C MET A 360 -7.89 -5.51 -13.36
N ALA A 361 -7.98 -4.40 -12.64
CA ALA A 361 -8.81 -4.26 -11.45
C ALA A 361 -10.30 -4.55 -11.71
N ILE A 362 -10.85 -4.07 -12.83
CA ILE A 362 -12.26 -4.19 -13.17
C ILE A 362 -12.69 -5.66 -13.33
N LYS A 363 -11.78 -6.53 -13.78
CA LYS A 363 -12.06 -7.97 -13.98
C LYS A 363 -12.38 -8.70 -12.69
N ASP A 364 -11.85 -8.24 -11.56
CA ASP A 364 -12.15 -8.81 -10.24
C ASP A 364 -13.59 -8.52 -9.79
N TYR A 365 -14.28 -7.58 -10.44
CA TYR A 365 -15.67 -7.20 -10.18
C TYR A 365 -16.67 -7.78 -11.20
N LEU A 366 -16.20 -8.65 -12.07
CA LEU A 366 -16.99 -9.24 -13.16
C LEU A 366 -17.04 -10.77 -13.07
N ASN A 367 -18.19 -11.34 -13.39
CA ASN A 367 -18.35 -12.76 -13.63
C ASN A 367 -18.21 -13.03 -15.14
N VAL A 368 -17.53 -14.11 -15.47
CA VAL A 368 -17.46 -14.64 -16.84
C VAL A 368 -18.65 -15.56 -17.04
N LYS A 369 -19.41 -15.34 -18.12
CA LYS A 369 -20.56 -16.15 -18.49
C LYS A 369 -20.42 -16.66 -19.91
#